data_0a6e1262de8b5454ef955e4de357e46b
#
_entry.id   0a6e1262de8b5454ef955e4de357e46b
#
_cell.length_a   1.000
_cell.length_b   1.000
_cell.length_c   1.000
_cell.angle_alpha   90.00
_cell.angle_beta   90.00
_cell.angle_gamma   90.00
#
_symmetry.space_group_name_H-M   'P 1'
#
loop_
_entity.id
_entity.type
_entity.pdbx_description
1 polymer ?
#
loop_
_entity_poly.entity_id
_entity_poly.type
_entity_poly.pdbx_seq_one_letter_code
_entity_poly.pdbx_strand_id
1 'polypeptide(L)'
;MEENDFDISVRKFNLYYNDFQALKNINIDIHENEVTALIGPSGCGKSTFLKSINRMNDLIDSCRIEGKILIGGKDIYDSKIDVNELRKNVGMVFQKPNPFPMSIYDNIAFAPRTFGIKKRTELDRIVEESLKKASIFDEVKDRLKKSALGLSGGQQQ
;
A
#
# COMPACT_ATOMS: atom_id res chain seq x y z
N MET A 1 -16.42 -2.86 27.14
CA MET A 1 -16.11 -2.69 25.71
C MET A 1 -14.75 -3.35 25.56
N GLU A 2 -14.71 -4.51 24.94
CA GLU A 2 -13.43 -5.14 24.60
C GLU A 2 -12.72 -4.20 23.63
N GLU A 3 -11.54 -3.70 24.01
CA GLU A 3 -10.63 -3.03 23.09
C GLU A 3 -10.38 -4.02 21.95
N ASN A 4 -10.77 -3.65 20.74
CA ASN A 4 -10.49 -4.46 19.55
C ASN A 4 -8.97 -4.45 19.35
N ASP A 5 -8.34 -5.53 19.73
CA ASP A 5 -6.88 -5.78 19.63
C ASP A 5 -6.43 -6.01 18.16
N PHE A 6 -7.32 -5.68 17.21
CA PHE A 6 -7.09 -5.88 15.79
C PHE A 6 -6.99 -4.54 15.06
N ASP A 7 -5.91 -4.33 14.33
CA ASP A 7 -5.78 -3.19 13.44
C ASP A 7 -6.67 -3.34 12.19
N ILE A 8 -6.74 -4.56 11.63
CA ILE A 8 -7.60 -4.86 10.48
C ILE A 8 -8.54 -6.03 10.80
N SER A 9 -9.83 -5.80 10.61
CA SER A 9 -10.87 -6.82 10.76
C SER A 9 -11.66 -6.99 9.48
N VAL A 10 -11.71 -8.21 8.96
CA VAL A 10 -12.42 -8.54 7.72
C VAL A 10 -13.61 -9.44 8.04
N ARG A 11 -14.80 -9.11 7.56
CA ARG A 11 -16.03 -9.81 7.86
C ARG A 11 -16.87 -10.08 6.62
N LYS A 12 -17.14 -11.36 6.37
CA LYS A 12 -17.97 -11.86 5.25
C LYS A 12 -17.61 -11.23 3.91
N PHE A 13 -16.31 -10.98 3.69
CA PHE A 13 -15.84 -10.24 2.55
C PHE A 13 -15.85 -11.11 1.30
N ASN A 14 -16.54 -10.63 0.28
CA ASN A 14 -16.62 -11.23 -1.06
C ASN A 14 -16.17 -10.21 -2.10
N LEU A 15 -15.49 -10.67 -3.13
CA LEU A 15 -15.09 -9.83 -4.24
C LEU A 15 -15.32 -10.56 -5.57
N TYR A 16 -15.87 -9.83 -6.52
CA TYR A 16 -16.22 -10.33 -7.84
C TYR A 16 -15.57 -9.44 -8.92
N TYR A 17 -15.11 -10.06 -9.99
CA TYR A 17 -14.75 -9.41 -11.24
C TYR A 17 -15.76 -9.88 -12.31
N ASN A 18 -16.66 -9.00 -12.73
CA ASN A 18 -17.87 -9.40 -13.45
C ASN A 18 -18.60 -10.54 -12.71
N ASP A 19 -18.80 -11.69 -13.38
CA ASP A 19 -19.45 -12.87 -12.81
C ASP A 19 -18.50 -13.81 -12.05
N PHE A 20 -17.19 -13.55 -12.12
CA PHE A 20 -16.19 -14.38 -11.45
C PHE A 20 -15.99 -13.96 -10.00
N GLN A 21 -16.32 -14.84 -9.06
CA GLN A 21 -16.06 -14.62 -7.64
C GLN A 21 -14.60 -14.95 -7.30
N ALA A 22 -13.78 -13.92 -7.08
CA ALA A 22 -12.36 -14.04 -6.78
C ALA A 22 -12.09 -14.27 -5.28
N LEU A 23 -12.91 -13.71 -4.38
CA LEU A 23 -12.84 -13.93 -2.94
C LEU A 23 -14.22 -14.35 -2.41
N LYS A 24 -14.24 -15.35 -1.54
CA LYS A 24 -15.48 -15.93 -1.02
C LYS A 24 -15.47 -15.99 0.51
N ASN A 25 -16.36 -15.22 1.12
CA ASN A 25 -16.65 -15.22 2.56
C ASN A 25 -15.37 -15.14 3.43
N ILE A 26 -14.47 -14.24 3.09
CA ILE A 26 -13.22 -14.04 3.86
C ILE A 26 -13.56 -13.44 5.22
N ASN A 27 -13.05 -14.08 6.26
CA ASN A 27 -13.10 -13.60 7.63
C ASN A 27 -11.70 -13.77 8.22
N ILE A 28 -11.05 -12.66 8.58
CA ILE A 28 -9.69 -12.64 9.11
C ILE A 28 -9.50 -11.42 10.00
N ASP A 29 -8.74 -11.59 11.07
CA ASP A 29 -8.28 -10.52 11.94
C ASP A 29 -6.76 -10.44 11.84
N ILE A 30 -6.24 -9.23 11.72
CA ILE A 30 -4.81 -8.93 11.65
C ILE A 30 -4.52 -8.02 12.85
N HIS A 31 -3.60 -8.46 13.70
CA HIS A 31 -3.21 -7.74 14.90
C HIS A 31 -2.26 -6.58 14.59
N GLU A 32 -2.29 -5.58 15.44
CA GLU A 32 -1.35 -4.47 15.38
C GLU A 32 0.10 -4.95 15.59
N ASN A 33 1.03 -4.29 14.90
CA ASN A 33 2.46 -4.52 15.06
C ASN A 33 2.94 -5.95 14.79
N GLU A 34 2.16 -6.74 14.06
CA GLU A 34 2.51 -8.12 13.68
C GLU A 34 2.71 -8.28 12.16
N VAL A 35 3.46 -9.31 11.79
CA VAL A 35 3.63 -9.73 10.41
C VAL A 35 2.70 -10.88 10.11
N THR A 36 1.67 -10.65 9.31
CA THR A 36 0.74 -11.69 8.84
C THR A 36 1.10 -12.13 7.43
N ALA A 37 1.37 -13.43 7.24
CA ALA A 37 1.68 -14.01 5.94
C ALA A 37 0.47 -14.72 5.33
N LEU A 38 0.13 -14.39 4.07
CA LEU A 38 -0.88 -15.10 3.29
C LEU A 38 -0.22 -16.18 2.42
N ILE A 39 -0.49 -17.45 2.71
CA ILE A 39 0.07 -18.60 2.02
C ILE A 39 -1.02 -19.32 1.23
N GLY A 40 -0.68 -19.79 0.04
CA GLY A 40 -1.59 -20.55 -0.83
C GLY A 40 -1.10 -20.61 -2.28
N PRO A 41 -1.72 -21.44 -3.13
CA PRO A 41 -1.34 -21.62 -4.52
C PRO A 41 -1.49 -20.33 -5.34
N SER A 42 -0.87 -20.32 -6.52
CA SER A 42 -1.06 -19.22 -7.48
C SER A 42 -2.52 -19.11 -7.88
N GLY A 43 -3.03 -17.89 -7.99
CA GLY A 43 -4.43 -17.63 -8.38
C GLY A 43 -5.48 -17.75 -7.28
N CYS A 44 -5.13 -18.15 -6.03
CA CYS A 44 -6.12 -18.29 -4.94
C CYS A 44 -6.62 -16.97 -4.32
N GLY A 45 -6.30 -15.82 -4.89
CA GLY A 45 -6.85 -14.53 -4.45
C GLY A 45 -5.99 -13.71 -3.48
N LYS A 46 -4.79 -14.15 -3.06
CA LYS A 46 -3.93 -13.42 -2.11
C LYS A 46 -3.69 -11.96 -2.50
N SER A 47 -3.26 -11.73 -3.72
CA SER A 47 -3.02 -10.37 -4.23
C SER A 47 -4.30 -9.55 -4.37
N THR A 48 -5.42 -10.20 -4.69
CA THR A 48 -6.73 -9.56 -4.73
C THR A 48 -7.14 -9.10 -3.33
N PHE A 49 -6.94 -9.96 -2.33
CA PHE A 49 -7.20 -9.61 -0.94
C PHE A 49 -6.32 -8.43 -0.46
N LEU A 50 -5.01 -8.49 -0.69
CA LEU A 50 -4.09 -7.39 -0.33
C LEU A 50 -4.51 -6.07 -0.97
N LYS A 51 -4.87 -6.09 -2.28
CA LYS A 51 -5.37 -4.91 -3.00
C LYS A 51 -6.70 -4.40 -2.47
N SER A 52 -7.48 -5.22 -1.78
CA SER A 52 -8.73 -4.80 -1.17
C SER A 52 -8.51 -3.94 0.06
N ILE A 53 -7.43 -4.17 0.84
CA ILE A 53 -7.13 -3.45 2.08
C ILE A 53 -6.84 -1.95 1.82
N ASN A 54 -6.23 -1.62 0.67
CA ASN A 54 -5.98 -0.22 0.28
C ASN A 54 -6.88 0.27 -0.87
N ARG A 55 -7.95 -0.47 -1.17
CA ARG A 55 -8.95 -0.15 -2.19
C ARG A 55 -8.40 0.00 -3.61
N MET A 56 -7.26 -0.68 -3.92
CA MET A 56 -6.72 -0.68 -5.30
C MET A 56 -7.62 -1.42 -6.30
N ASN A 57 -8.50 -2.31 -5.83
CA ASN A 57 -9.47 -2.99 -6.70
C ASN A 57 -10.56 -2.04 -7.23
N ASP A 58 -10.78 -0.88 -6.60
CA ASP A 58 -11.71 0.16 -7.08
C ASP A 58 -11.30 0.74 -8.45
N LEU A 59 -10.05 0.54 -8.87
CA LEU A 59 -9.56 0.94 -10.20
C LEU A 59 -10.01 -0.01 -11.32
N ILE A 60 -10.72 -1.07 -10.99
CA ILE A 60 -11.24 -2.07 -11.93
C ILE A 60 -12.75 -1.91 -11.99
N ASP A 61 -13.27 -1.37 -13.08
CA ASP A 61 -14.70 -1.04 -13.23
C ASP A 61 -15.65 -2.22 -12.99
N SER A 62 -15.18 -3.44 -13.31
CA SER A 62 -15.95 -4.68 -13.11
C SER A 62 -15.87 -5.23 -11.68
N CYS A 63 -15.18 -4.56 -10.76
CA CYS A 63 -15.02 -5.03 -9.39
C CYS A 63 -16.26 -4.71 -8.55
N ARG A 64 -16.87 -5.74 -7.96
CA ARG A 64 -17.97 -5.64 -7.00
C ARG A 64 -17.58 -6.27 -5.69
N ILE A 65 -17.87 -5.59 -4.60
CA ILE A 65 -17.47 -5.97 -3.24
C ILE A 65 -18.71 -6.08 -2.36
N GLU A 66 -18.71 -7.09 -1.49
CA GLU A 66 -19.70 -7.30 -0.44
C GLU A 66 -18.99 -7.63 0.88
N GLY A 67 -19.58 -7.34 2.01
CA GLY A 67 -18.98 -7.50 3.33
C GLY A 67 -18.23 -6.25 3.75
N LYS A 68 -17.28 -6.39 4.70
CA LYS A 68 -16.59 -5.25 5.32
C LYS A 68 -15.11 -5.52 5.54
N ILE A 69 -14.31 -4.48 5.42
CA ILE A 69 -12.95 -4.41 5.94
C ILE A 69 -12.88 -3.21 6.88
N LEU A 70 -12.59 -3.46 8.14
CA LEU A 70 -12.45 -2.43 9.16
C LEU A 70 -10.96 -2.18 9.40
N ILE A 71 -10.53 -0.92 9.42
CA ILE A 71 -9.19 -0.48 9.85
C ILE A 71 -9.40 0.52 10.98
N GLY A 72 -8.81 0.25 12.14
CA GLY A 72 -9.05 1.07 13.33
C GLY A 72 -10.55 1.20 13.65
N GLY A 73 -11.32 0.14 13.44
CA GLY A 73 -12.77 0.09 13.68
C GLY A 73 -13.64 0.79 12.62
N LYS A 74 -13.06 1.41 11.57
CA LYS A 74 -13.79 2.10 10.50
C LYS A 74 -13.86 1.25 9.24
N ASP A 75 -15.06 1.09 8.67
CA ASP A 75 -15.24 0.38 7.40
C ASP A 75 -14.63 1.19 6.26
N ILE A 76 -13.57 0.65 5.64
CA ILE A 76 -12.87 1.35 4.56
C ILE A 76 -13.68 1.49 3.27
N TYR A 77 -14.80 0.77 3.14
CA TYR A 77 -15.74 0.88 2.00
C TYR A 77 -16.95 1.77 2.29
N ASP A 78 -17.01 2.41 3.47
CA ASP A 78 -18.04 3.44 3.73
C ASP A 78 -17.87 4.61 2.73
N SER A 79 -18.99 5.13 2.24
CA SER A 79 -19.03 6.24 1.27
C SER A 79 -18.38 7.54 1.78
N LYS A 80 -18.21 7.68 3.08
CA LYS A 80 -17.60 8.86 3.73
C LYS A 80 -16.07 8.78 3.81
N ILE A 81 -15.46 7.62 3.46
CA ILE A 81 -14.02 7.44 3.54
C ILE A 81 -13.33 8.16 2.39
N ASP A 82 -12.39 9.03 2.72
CA ASP A 82 -11.43 9.57 1.75
C ASP A 82 -10.40 8.50 1.38
N VAL A 83 -10.49 8.02 0.14
CA VAL A 83 -9.62 6.96 -0.38
C VAL A 83 -8.17 7.42 -0.48
N ASN A 84 -7.92 8.73 -0.69
CA ASN A 84 -6.55 9.25 -0.74
C ASN A 84 -5.91 9.24 0.66
N GLU A 85 -6.68 9.59 1.69
CA GLU A 85 -6.21 9.52 3.08
C GLU A 85 -6.02 8.06 3.52
N LEU A 86 -6.89 7.14 3.11
CA LEU A 86 -6.70 5.70 3.33
C LEU A 86 -5.37 5.23 2.72
N ARG A 87 -5.12 5.52 1.43
CA ARG A 87 -3.91 5.08 0.71
C ARG A 87 -2.63 5.74 1.21
N LYS A 88 -2.72 6.89 1.84
CA LYS A 88 -1.59 7.53 2.54
C LYS A 88 -1.16 6.73 3.77
N ASN A 89 -2.12 6.13 4.47
CA ASN A 89 -1.90 5.38 5.71
C ASN A 89 -1.70 3.87 5.48
N VAL A 90 -2.19 3.33 4.35
CA VAL A 90 -2.07 1.92 3.97
C VAL A 90 -1.19 1.80 2.72
N GLY A 91 0.12 1.75 2.94
CA GLY A 91 1.10 1.57 1.87
C GLY A 91 1.02 0.19 1.22
N MET A 92 1.45 0.09 -0.04
CA MET A 92 1.54 -1.17 -0.77
C MET A 92 2.84 -1.26 -1.56
N VAL A 93 3.54 -2.38 -1.41
CA VAL A 93 4.71 -2.72 -2.22
C VAL A 93 4.28 -3.72 -3.30
N PHE A 94 4.48 -3.36 -4.58
CA PHE A 94 4.10 -4.20 -5.71
C PHE A 94 5.21 -5.17 -6.07
N GLN A 95 4.85 -6.33 -6.62
CA GLN A 95 5.81 -7.34 -7.07
C GLN A 95 6.79 -6.81 -8.14
N LYS A 96 6.31 -5.95 -9.03
CA LYS A 96 7.16 -5.25 -10.01
C LYS A 96 7.27 -3.80 -9.60
N PRO A 97 8.48 -3.28 -9.40
CA PRO A 97 8.68 -1.86 -9.16
C PRO A 97 8.28 -1.05 -10.40
N ASN A 98 7.75 0.13 -10.17
CA ASN A 98 7.36 1.04 -11.25
C ASN A 98 7.73 2.48 -10.86
N PRO A 99 9.04 2.79 -10.77
CA PRO A 99 9.46 4.16 -10.47
C PRO A 99 9.09 5.10 -11.61
N PHE A 100 8.76 6.33 -11.28
CA PHE A 100 8.56 7.39 -12.26
C PHE A 100 9.88 7.68 -13.00
N PRO A 101 9.82 8.14 -14.28
CA PRO A 101 11.00 8.50 -15.06
C PRO A 101 11.62 9.82 -14.58
N MET A 102 12.02 9.89 -13.34
CA MET A 102 12.62 11.03 -12.66
C MET A 102 13.79 10.58 -11.77
N SER A 103 14.42 11.49 -11.06
CA SER A 103 15.54 11.18 -10.19
C SER A 103 15.12 10.27 -9.01
N ILE A 104 16.09 9.59 -8.38
CA ILE A 104 15.86 8.84 -7.15
C ILE A 104 15.24 9.74 -6.09
N TYR A 105 15.83 10.92 -5.90
CA TYR A 105 15.33 11.94 -4.98
C TYR A 105 13.86 12.30 -5.25
N ASP A 106 13.55 12.62 -6.52
CA ASP A 106 12.21 13.10 -6.87
C ASP A 106 11.16 12.00 -6.78
N ASN A 107 11.50 10.72 -7.00
CA ASN A 107 10.59 9.61 -6.75
C ASN A 107 10.16 9.55 -5.28
N ILE A 108 11.11 9.66 -4.35
CA ILE A 108 10.83 9.60 -2.91
C ILE A 108 10.12 10.87 -2.43
N ALA A 109 10.55 12.05 -2.92
CA ALA A 109 9.97 13.33 -2.55
C ALA A 109 8.60 13.59 -3.21
N PHE A 110 8.16 12.77 -4.16
CA PHE A 110 6.92 12.96 -4.91
C PHE A 110 5.68 13.00 -4.00
N ALA A 111 5.47 11.94 -3.21
CA ALA A 111 4.32 11.86 -2.30
C ALA A 111 4.33 12.96 -1.22
N PRO A 112 5.44 13.21 -0.48
CA PRO A 112 5.50 14.33 0.46
C PRO A 112 5.16 15.68 -0.15
N ARG A 113 5.64 15.96 -1.37
CA ARG A 113 5.28 17.21 -2.08
C ARG A 113 3.80 17.28 -2.42
N THR A 114 3.22 16.19 -2.88
CA THR A 114 1.79 16.09 -3.19
C THR A 114 0.93 16.31 -1.95
N PHE A 115 1.41 15.88 -0.78
CA PHE A 115 0.78 16.13 0.52
C PHE A 115 1.11 17.50 1.13
N GLY A 116 1.74 18.39 0.36
CA GLY A 116 1.91 19.80 0.74
C GLY A 116 3.24 20.16 1.39
N ILE A 117 4.18 19.22 1.55
CA ILE A 117 5.52 19.52 2.08
C ILE A 117 6.35 20.22 0.99
N LYS A 118 6.57 21.54 1.15
CA LYS A 118 7.31 22.37 0.18
C LYS A 118 8.73 22.71 0.63
N LYS A 119 9.01 22.64 1.93
CA LYS A 119 10.30 23.05 2.50
C LYS A 119 11.39 22.06 2.12
N ARG A 120 12.43 22.54 1.44
CA ARG A 120 13.53 21.72 0.92
C ARG A 120 14.22 20.90 2.01
N THR A 121 14.55 21.53 3.12
CA THR A 121 15.24 20.86 4.24
C THR A 121 14.42 19.72 4.85
N GLU A 122 13.10 19.83 4.83
CA GLU A 122 12.20 18.79 5.31
C GLU A 122 12.12 17.61 4.32
N LEU A 123 12.05 17.92 3.01
CA LEU A 123 12.12 16.92 1.97
C LEU A 123 13.44 16.15 1.99
N ASP A 124 14.56 16.86 2.17
CA ASP A 124 15.89 16.25 2.26
C ASP A 124 15.95 15.25 3.43
N ARG A 125 15.42 15.64 4.60
CA ARG A 125 15.33 14.77 5.78
C ARG A 125 14.46 13.53 5.50
N ILE A 126 13.27 13.71 4.91
CA ILE A 126 12.36 12.61 4.58
C ILE A 126 13.00 11.62 3.60
N VAL A 127 13.66 12.13 2.56
CA VAL A 127 14.34 11.29 1.56
C VAL A 127 15.46 10.48 2.21
N GLU A 128 16.30 11.11 3.02
CA GLU A 128 17.39 10.43 3.72
C GLU A 128 16.87 9.36 4.69
N GLU A 129 15.88 9.69 5.52
CA GLU A 129 15.27 8.77 6.47
C GLU A 129 14.60 7.59 5.77
N SER A 130 13.90 7.84 4.65
CA SER A 130 13.26 6.77 3.87
C SER A 130 14.27 5.79 3.29
N LEU A 131 15.36 6.30 2.72
CA LEU A 131 16.43 5.47 2.16
C LEU A 131 17.18 4.69 3.25
N LYS A 132 17.39 5.27 4.43
CA LYS A 132 17.97 4.59 5.60
C LYS A 132 17.06 3.47 6.09
N LYS A 133 15.75 3.71 6.21
CA LYS A 133 14.76 2.69 6.59
C LYS A 133 14.71 1.54 5.58
N ALA A 134 14.87 1.84 4.29
CA ALA A 134 14.98 0.84 3.23
C ALA A 134 16.35 0.17 3.14
N SER A 135 17.33 0.58 3.98
CA SER A 135 18.70 0.05 4.01
C SER A 135 19.48 0.20 2.70
N ILE A 136 19.15 1.18 1.85
CA ILE A 136 19.83 1.44 0.58
C ILE A 136 20.52 2.79 0.50
N PHE A 137 20.49 3.60 1.56
CA PHE A 137 21.04 4.96 1.57
C PHE A 137 22.49 5.00 1.11
N ASP A 138 23.35 4.15 1.65
CA ASP A 138 24.78 4.15 1.34
C ASP A 138 25.09 3.77 -0.12
N GLU A 139 24.20 2.99 -0.74
CA GLU A 139 24.35 2.58 -2.14
C GLU A 139 23.97 3.70 -3.13
N VAL A 140 23.10 4.65 -2.71
CA VAL A 140 22.51 5.62 -3.64
C VAL A 140 22.79 7.09 -3.28
N LYS A 141 23.36 7.39 -2.12
CA LYS A 141 23.56 8.77 -1.61
C LYS A 141 24.31 9.69 -2.58
N ASP A 142 25.29 9.17 -3.34
CA ASP A 142 26.10 9.94 -4.28
C ASP A 142 25.43 10.10 -5.66
N ARG A 143 24.27 9.47 -5.87
CA ARG A 143 23.56 9.49 -7.15
C ARG A 143 22.06 9.82 -7.05
N LEU A 144 21.63 10.47 -5.97
CA LEU A 144 20.22 10.83 -5.72
C LEU A 144 19.59 11.63 -6.85
N LYS A 145 20.40 12.42 -7.61
CA LYS A 145 19.94 13.19 -8.76
C LYS A 145 19.90 12.41 -10.08
N LYS A 146 20.40 11.16 -10.10
CA LYS A 146 20.34 10.29 -11.28
C LYS A 146 18.97 9.63 -11.40
N SER A 147 18.62 9.21 -12.62
CA SER A 147 17.36 8.51 -12.89
C SER A 147 17.19 7.26 -12.05
N ALA A 148 16.02 7.10 -11.45
CA ALA A 148 15.65 5.89 -10.70
C ALA A 148 15.53 4.65 -11.60
N LEU A 149 15.28 4.82 -12.90
CA LEU A 149 15.21 3.72 -13.86
C LEU A 149 16.54 2.96 -14.03
N GLY A 150 17.66 3.58 -13.66
CA GLY A 150 18.98 2.95 -13.68
C GLY A 150 19.34 2.12 -12.44
N LEU A 151 18.44 1.99 -11.49
CA LEU A 151 18.60 1.16 -10.29
C LEU A 151 18.31 -0.31 -10.61
N SER A 152 18.88 -1.22 -9.83
CA SER A 152 18.48 -2.64 -9.88
C SER A 152 17.02 -2.83 -9.44
N GLY A 153 16.38 -3.94 -9.82
CA GLY A 153 14.99 -4.20 -9.48
C GLY A 153 14.71 -4.14 -7.98
N GLY A 154 15.59 -4.69 -7.14
CA GLY A 154 15.47 -4.62 -5.69
C GLY A 154 15.64 -3.20 -5.14
N GLN A 155 16.55 -2.40 -5.71
CA GLN A 155 16.72 -0.99 -5.32
C GLN A 155 15.55 -0.09 -5.75
N GLN A 156 14.84 -0.47 -6.82
CA GLN A 156 13.65 0.25 -7.29
C GLN A 156 12.41 -0.05 -6.43
N GLN A 157 12.34 -1.21 -5.81
CA GLN A 157 11.25 -1.66 -4.93
C GLN A 157 11.38 -1.07 -3.53
#